data_efd0bd6bb4acd107ee69ff362912202c
#
_entry.id   efd0bd6bb4acd107ee69ff362912202c
#
_cell.length_a   1.000
_cell.length_b   1.000
_cell.length_c   1.000
_cell.angle_alpha   90.00
_cell.angle_beta   90.00
_cell.angle_gamma   90.00
#
_symmetry.space_group_name_H-M   'P 1'
#
loop_
_entity.id
_entity.type
_entity.pdbx_description
1 polymer ?
#
loop_
_entity_poly.entity_id
_entity_poly.type
_entity_poly.pdbx_seq_one_letter_code
_entity_poly.pdbx_strand_id
1 'polypeptide(L)' 'MSNEKIEALEIGLYEQYLEELEKKYYQGIITWGPDKGEPYYSKLPSEMEAEAEKLVKEFMDRNS' A
#
# COMPACT_ATOMS: atom_id res chain seq x y z
N MET A 1 -19.67 -12.77 -11.96
CA MET A 1 -19.29 -12.30 -13.26
C MET A 1 -18.45 -11.04 -13.19
N SER A 2 -19.04 -9.88 -13.29
CA SER A 2 -18.31 -8.64 -13.24
C SER A 2 -17.71 -8.36 -11.85
N ASN A 3 -18.35 -8.83 -10.78
CA ASN A 3 -17.89 -8.56 -9.43
C ASN A 3 -16.52 -9.18 -9.15
N GLU A 4 -16.27 -10.37 -9.64
CA GLU A 4 -14.98 -11.02 -9.43
C GLU A 4 -13.85 -10.27 -10.12
N LYS A 5 -14.11 -9.75 -11.31
CA LYS A 5 -13.12 -8.96 -12.05
C LYS A 5 -12.86 -7.64 -11.37
N ILE A 6 -13.89 -7.01 -10.83
CA ILE A 6 -13.76 -5.74 -10.12
C ILE A 6 -12.95 -5.94 -8.84
N GLU A 7 -13.25 -7.01 -8.09
CA GLU A 7 -12.50 -7.32 -6.88
C GLU A 7 -11.03 -7.59 -7.18
N ALA A 8 -10.77 -8.36 -8.24
CA ALA A 8 -9.39 -8.65 -8.63
C ALA A 8 -8.64 -7.37 -9.01
N LEU A 9 -9.32 -6.46 -9.71
CA LEU A 9 -8.74 -5.18 -10.08
C LEU A 9 -8.44 -4.33 -8.85
N GLU A 10 -9.38 -4.28 -7.90
CA GLU A 10 -9.18 -3.52 -6.67
C GLU A 10 -8.01 -4.05 -5.87
N ILE A 11 -7.90 -5.38 -5.75
CA ILE A 11 -6.80 -6.00 -5.03
C ILE A 11 -5.47 -5.68 -5.71
N GLY A 12 -5.43 -5.78 -7.03
CA GLY A 12 -4.23 -5.46 -7.78
C GLY A 12 -3.81 -4.01 -7.63
N LEU A 13 -4.78 -3.10 -7.70
CA LEU A 13 -4.52 -1.68 -7.51
C LEU A 13 -4.04 -1.38 -6.09
N TYR A 14 -4.68 -2.01 -5.10
CA TYR A 14 -4.31 -1.83 -3.72
C TYR A 14 -2.85 -2.24 -3.50
N GLU A 15 -2.48 -3.41 -3.99
CA GLU A 15 -1.11 -3.90 -3.83
C GLU A 15 -0.12 -2.99 -4.54
N GLN A 16 -0.47 -2.51 -5.73
CA GLN A 16 0.39 -1.62 -6.48
C GLN A 16 0.60 -0.30 -5.76
N TYR A 17 -0.48 0.31 -5.28
CA TYR A 17 -0.39 1.56 -4.55
C TYR A 17 0.37 1.39 -3.24
N LEU A 18 0.11 0.30 -2.53
CA LEU A 18 0.81 0.03 -1.28
C LEU A 18 2.31 -0.11 -1.51
N GLU A 19 2.69 -0.82 -2.56
CA GLU A 19 4.10 -0.97 -2.90
C GLU A 19 4.75 0.37 -3.20
N GLU A 20 4.06 1.23 -3.95
CA GLU A 20 4.56 2.57 -4.25
C GLU A 20 4.72 3.42 -3.01
N LEU A 21 3.75 3.32 -2.09
CA LEU A 21 3.81 4.04 -0.82
C LEU A 21 4.96 3.54 0.04
N GLU A 22 5.17 2.24 0.07
CA GLU A 22 6.29 1.67 0.80
C GLU A 22 7.62 2.19 0.28
N LYS A 23 7.76 2.27 -1.03
CA LYS A 23 8.97 2.84 -1.63
C LYS A 23 9.12 4.32 -1.30
N LYS A 24 8.01 5.05 -1.31
CA LYS A 24 8.03 6.48 -1.05
C LYS A 24 8.43 6.79 0.39
N TYR A 25 7.95 6.00 1.34
CA TYR A 25 8.19 6.25 2.76
C TYR A 25 9.34 5.41 3.35
N TYR A 26 10.02 4.66 2.52
CA TYR A 26 11.14 3.83 2.94
C TYR A 26 12.29 4.71 3.44
N GLN A 27 12.78 4.42 4.66
CA GLN A 27 13.85 5.20 5.28
C GLN A 27 15.15 4.42 5.42
N GLY A 28 15.12 3.14 5.12
CA GLY A 28 16.30 2.30 5.25
C GLY A 28 16.00 1.09 6.08
N ILE A 29 17.07 0.45 6.56
CA ILE A 29 16.96 -0.79 7.33
C ILE A 29 17.36 -0.51 8.77
N ILE A 30 16.61 -1.10 9.71
CA ILE A 30 16.91 -0.97 11.14
C ILE A 30 18.24 -1.67 11.41
N THR A 31 19.17 -0.95 12.05
CA THR A 31 20.53 -1.44 12.23
C THR A 31 20.81 -1.97 13.64
N TRP A 32 19.87 -1.82 14.56
CA TRP A 32 20.07 -2.29 15.93
C TRP A 32 18.71 -2.64 16.56
N GLY A 33 18.77 -3.39 17.65
CA GLY A 33 17.57 -3.76 18.38
C GLY A 33 16.96 -5.06 17.90
N PRO A 34 15.80 -5.44 18.48
CA PRO A 34 15.14 -6.70 18.13
C PRO A 34 14.64 -6.76 16.70
N ASP A 35 14.41 -5.60 16.07
CA ASP A 35 13.91 -5.52 14.70
C ASP A 35 15.02 -5.30 13.68
N LYS A 36 16.27 -5.55 14.07
CA LYS A 36 17.41 -5.39 13.19
C LYS A 36 17.23 -6.17 11.88
N GLY A 37 17.47 -5.50 10.76
CA GLY A 37 17.35 -6.12 9.44
C GLY A 37 16.01 -5.89 8.78
N GLU A 38 15.05 -5.33 9.50
CA GLU A 38 13.74 -5.04 8.93
C GLU A 38 13.69 -3.65 8.31
N PRO A 39 12.85 -3.46 7.28
CA PRO A 39 12.73 -2.15 6.67
C PRO A 39 12.03 -1.17 7.61
N TYR A 40 12.46 0.07 7.56
CA TYR A 40 11.88 1.14 8.36
C TYR A 40 11.20 2.16 7.45
N TYR A 41 9.98 2.52 7.78
CA TYR A 41 9.20 3.48 7.00
C TYR A 41 8.85 4.69 7.86
N SER A 42 8.73 5.86 7.23
CA SER A 42 8.35 7.08 7.93
C SER A 42 6.89 7.12 8.34
N LYS A 43 6.08 6.20 7.81
CA LYS A 43 4.69 6.05 8.19
C LYS A 43 4.44 4.67 8.75
N LEU A 44 3.42 4.55 9.61
CA LEU A 44 3.02 3.25 10.14
C LEU A 44 2.40 2.40 9.03
N PRO A 45 2.54 1.06 9.11
CA PRO A 45 1.92 0.18 8.11
C PRO A 45 0.42 0.42 7.96
N SER A 46 -0.29 0.64 9.07
CA SER A 46 -1.73 0.90 9.02
C SER A 46 -2.06 2.19 8.29
N GLU A 47 -1.20 3.20 8.40
CA GLU A 47 -1.40 4.46 7.69
C GLU A 47 -1.20 4.30 6.19
N MET A 48 -0.17 3.53 5.81
CA MET A 48 0.07 3.26 4.39
C MET A 48 -1.06 2.45 3.78
N GLU A 49 -1.58 1.48 4.51
CA GLU A 49 -2.72 0.68 4.06
C GLU A 49 -3.97 1.54 3.86
N ALA A 50 -4.24 2.43 4.79
CA ALA A 50 -5.38 3.33 4.69
C ALA A 50 -5.24 4.26 3.49
N GLU A 51 -4.05 4.77 3.25
CA GLU A 51 -3.80 5.64 2.10
C GLU A 51 -3.95 4.88 0.79
N ALA A 52 -3.46 3.64 0.74
CA ALA A 52 -3.63 2.80 -0.45
C ALA A 52 -5.10 2.55 -0.75
N GLU A 53 -5.90 2.26 0.28
CA GLU A 53 -7.33 2.07 0.11
C GLU A 53 -8.00 3.32 -0.44
N LYS A 54 -7.61 4.48 0.07
CA LYS A 54 -8.14 5.75 -0.41
C LYS A 54 -7.82 5.97 -1.88
N LEU A 55 -6.60 5.67 -2.28
CA LEU A 55 -6.19 5.81 -3.67
C LEU A 55 -6.95 4.87 -4.60
N VAL A 56 -7.20 3.65 -4.14
CA VAL A 56 -8.00 2.70 -4.92
C VAL A 56 -9.41 3.25 -5.11
N LYS A 57 -10.03 3.75 -4.05
CA LYS A 57 -11.37 4.32 -4.12
C LYS A 57 -11.42 5.50 -5.09
N GLU A 58 -10.43 6.38 -5.01
CA GLU A 58 -10.36 7.54 -5.92
C GLU A 58 -10.24 7.10 -7.37
N PHE A 59 -9.43 6.08 -7.62
CA PHE A 59 -9.27 5.53 -8.97
C PHE A 59 -10.59 4.95 -9.47
N MET A 60 -11.25 4.15 -8.65
CA MET A 60 -12.51 3.52 -9.04
C MET A 60 -13.60 4.56 -9.30
N ASP A 61 -13.68 5.58 -8.45
CA ASP A 61 -14.65 6.67 -8.63
C ASP A 61 -14.40 7.43 -9.92
N ARG A 62 -13.13 7.67 -10.22
CA ARG A 62 -12.75 8.43 -11.42
C ARG A 62 -13.07 7.68 -12.70
N ASN A 63 -13.06 6.36 -12.64
CA ASN A 63 -13.27 5.50 -13.82
C ASN A 63 -14.64 4.83 -13.85
N SER A 64 -15.54 5.22 -12.97
CA SER A 64 -16.88 4.64 -12.94
C SER A 64 -17.86 5.42 -13.82
#